data_ae06f28998346982efce36986d513fe7
#
_entry.id   ae06f28998346982efce36986d513fe7
#
_cell.length_a   1.000
_cell.length_b   1.000
_cell.length_c   1.000
_cell.angle_alpha   90.00
_cell.angle_beta   90.00
_cell.angle_gamma   90.00
#
_symmetry.space_group_name_H-M   'P 1'
#
loop_
_entity.id
_entity.type
_entity.pdbx_description
1 polymer ?
#
loop_
_entity_poly.entity_id
_entity_poly.type
_entity_poly.pdbx_seq_one_letter_code
_entity_poly.pdbx_strand_id
1 'polypeptide(L)'
;MIAALYIRVSTTEQAQHGYSLEAQESLLRSYAAQNGMVVYDLYADKGKSANKALSKRTGLNRMLHDAELKKFDCILFKDITRWSRNSAQYYAVQDKLDRYGVYWLAVEQPYLETKTPTGRFQVTVMLGTAQLEY
;
A
#
# COMPACT_ATOMS: atom_id res chain seq x y z
N MET A 1 6.68 -16.74 -0.82
CA MET A 1 6.24 -15.45 -1.39
C MET A 1 7.07 -14.34 -0.79
N ILE A 2 7.49 -13.38 -1.61
CA ILE A 2 8.34 -12.27 -1.19
C ILE A 2 7.48 -11.02 -1.13
N ALA A 3 7.53 -10.30 -0.02
CA ALA A 3 6.68 -9.15 0.24
C ALA A 3 7.50 -7.86 0.42
N ALA A 4 7.00 -6.78 -0.15
CA ALA A 4 7.46 -5.42 0.15
C ALA A 4 6.51 -4.83 1.18
N LEU A 5 7.03 -4.09 2.14
CA LEU A 5 6.23 -3.41 3.16
C LEU A 5 6.18 -1.93 2.84
N TYR A 6 4.98 -1.35 2.80
CA TYR A 6 4.83 0.08 2.56
C TYR A 6 4.15 0.74 3.74
N ILE A 7 4.76 1.79 4.27
CA ILE A 7 4.23 2.54 5.40
C ILE A 7 4.24 4.03 5.06
N ARG A 8 3.22 4.75 5.55
CA ARG A 8 3.10 6.19 5.32
C ARG A 8 2.38 6.84 6.48
N VAL A 9 2.89 7.96 6.94
CA VAL A 9 2.22 8.79 7.92
C VAL A 9 2.35 10.26 7.53
N SER A 10 1.31 11.05 7.84
CA SER A 10 1.38 12.51 7.80
C SER A 10 1.93 12.99 9.15
N THR A 11 2.30 14.29 9.21
CA THR A 11 2.75 14.89 10.46
C THR A 11 1.70 14.74 11.57
N THR A 12 0.43 14.92 11.22
CA THR A 12 -0.69 14.78 12.18
C THR A 12 -0.81 13.34 12.67
N GLU A 13 -0.71 12.38 11.76
CA GLU A 13 -0.86 10.97 12.12
C GLU A 13 0.28 10.45 13.00
N GLN A 14 1.46 11.02 12.89
CA GLN A 14 2.60 10.61 13.75
C GLN A 14 2.31 10.79 15.23
N ALA A 15 1.44 11.75 15.57
CA ALA A 15 1.07 12.00 16.97
C ALA A 15 -0.01 11.05 17.47
N GLN A 16 -0.64 10.26 16.60
CA GLN A 16 -1.74 9.36 16.95
C GLN A 16 -1.23 7.94 17.22
N HIS A 17 -1.73 7.34 18.31
CA HIS A 17 -1.36 5.97 18.65
C HIS A 17 -1.84 5.01 17.56
N GLY A 18 -0.98 4.08 17.16
CA GLY A 18 -1.29 3.09 16.14
C GLY A 18 -1.02 3.53 14.71
N TYR A 19 -0.74 4.82 14.49
CA TYR A 19 -0.44 5.35 13.16
C TYR A 19 1.04 5.67 12.96
N SER A 20 1.89 5.48 13.98
CA SER A 20 3.31 5.72 13.85
C SER A 20 3.94 4.76 12.85
N LEU A 21 5.10 5.14 12.32
CA LEU A 21 5.84 4.27 11.40
C LEU A 21 6.22 2.95 12.07
N GLU A 22 6.64 3.00 13.34
CA GLU A 22 7.01 1.80 14.09
C GLU A 22 5.83 0.86 14.26
N ALA A 23 4.64 1.40 14.57
CA ALA A 23 3.44 0.58 14.74
C ALA A 23 3.05 -0.09 13.42
N GLN A 24 3.10 0.64 12.31
CA GLN A 24 2.80 0.08 11.00
C GLN A 24 3.81 -1.00 10.61
N GLU A 25 5.09 -0.73 10.82
CA GLU A 25 6.15 -1.71 10.51
C GLU A 25 5.95 -2.99 11.31
N SER A 26 5.70 -2.88 12.61
CA SER A 26 5.49 -4.04 13.47
C SER A 26 4.30 -4.87 13.00
N LEU A 27 3.19 -4.22 12.66
CA LEU A 27 2.00 -4.88 12.15
C LEU A 27 2.30 -5.67 10.88
N LEU A 28 2.99 -5.05 9.94
CA LEU A 28 3.26 -5.68 8.65
C LEU A 28 4.27 -6.82 8.76
N ARG A 29 5.29 -6.67 9.60
CA ARG A 29 6.26 -7.74 9.82
C ARG A 29 5.62 -8.93 10.50
N SER A 30 4.73 -8.70 11.47
CA SER A 30 3.98 -9.78 12.12
C SER A 30 3.10 -10.52 11.12
N TYR A 31 2.40 -9.78 10.27
CA TYR A 31 1.57 -10.40 9.24
C TYR A 31 2.41 -11.27 8.30
N ALA A 32 3.54 -10.74 7.82
CA ALA A 32 4.41 -11.49 6.93
C ALA A 32 4.92 -12.78 7.58
N ALA A 33 5.34 -12.70 8.84
CA ALA A 33 5.82 -13.86 9.57
C ALA A 33 4.74 -14.92 9.74
N GLN A 34 3.52 -14.50 10.10
CA GLN A 34 2.39 -15.41 10.31
C GLN A 34 1.94 -16.08 9.00
N ASN A 35 2.20 -15.47 7.87
CA ASN A 35 1.78 -15.98 6.57
C ASN A 35 2.92 -16.54 5.73
N GLY A 36 4.07 -16.78 6.35
CA GLY A 36 5.20 -17.43 5.68
C GLY A 36 5.82 -16.61 4.56
N MET A 37 5.71 -15.28 4.64
CA MET A 37 6.29 -14.39 3.64
C MET A 37 7.68 -13.94 4.04
N VAL A 38 8.56 -13.83 3.04
CA VAL A 38 9.89 -13.25 3.22
C VAL A 38 9.81 -11.76 2.89
N VAL A 39 10.27 -10.91 3.80
CA VAL A 39 10.26 -9.45 3.59
C VAL A 39 11.47 -9.06 2.75
N TYR A 40 11.22 -8.45 1.60
CA TYR A 40 12.30 -7.95 0.74
C TYR A 40 12.86 -6.63 1.29
N ASP A 41 11.99 -5.64 1.53
CA ASP A 41 12.41 -4.33 2.02
C ASP A 41 11.21 -3.58 2.58
N LEU A 42 11.51 -2.51 3.33
CA LEU A 42 10.53 -1.58 3.89
C LEU A 42 10.66 -0.25 3.16
N TYR A 43 9.53 0.28 2.68
CA TYR A 43 9.46 1.56 1.98
C TYR A 43 8.58 2.51 2.78
N ALA A 44 9.06 3.71 3.03
CA ALA A 44 8.37 4.66 3.90
C ALA A 44 8.29 6.05 3.27
N ASP A 45 7.12 6.69 3.43
CA ASP A 45 6.92 8.09 3.09
C ASP A 45 6.43 8.83 4.32
N LYS A 46 7.18 9.85 4.76
CA LYS A 46 6.91 10.63 5.96
C LYS A 46 6.41 12.02 5.60
N GLY A 47 5.45 12.49 6.40
CA GLY A 47 4.98 13.88 6.30
C GLY A 47 4.35 14.25 4.98
N LYS A 48 3.90 13.27 4.19
CA LYS A 48 3.33 13.48 2.88
C LYS A 48 1.89 13.00 2.84
N SER A 49 1.03 13.78 2.20
CA SER A 49 -0.36 13.39 2.00
C SER A 49 -0.46 12.35 0.88
N ALA A 50 -1.44 11.44 1.01
CA ALA A 50 -1.73 10.50 -0.06
C ALA A 50 -2.21 11.18 -1.34
N ASN A 51 -2.63 12.46 -1.24
CA ASN A 51 -3.08 13.25 -2.38
C ASN A 51 -1.96 14.08 -3.03
N LYS A 52 -0.75 14.06 -2.47
CA LYS A 52 0.37 14.76 -3.09
C LYS A 52 0.76 14.09 -4.40
N ALA A 53 1.36 14.87 -5.30
CA ALA A 53 1.85 14.33 -6.56
C ALA A 53 2.71 13.11 -6.32
N LEU A 54 2.57 12.09 -7.17
CA LEU A 54 3.32 10.85 -7.03
C LEU A 54 4.83 11.08 -7.01
N SER A 55 5.32 12.08 -7.75
CA SER A 55 6.74 12.42 -7.79
C SER A 55 7.30 12.84 -6.44
N LYS A 56 6.43 13.23 -5.48
CA LYS A 56 6.84 13.62 -4.13
C LYS A 56 6.89 12.44 -3.15
N ARG A 57 6.40 11.28 -3.55
CA ARG A 57 6.36 10.08 -2.71
C ARG A 57 7.55 9.20 -3.07
N THR A 58 8.72 9.56 -2.56
CA THR A 58 9.98 8.89 -2.94
C THR A 58 10.01 7.42 -2.53
N GLY A 59 9.43 7.07 -1.38
CA GLY A 59 9.36 5.68 -0.95
C GLY A 59 8.50 4.84 -1.90
N LEU A 60 7.33 5.36 -2.28
CA LEU A 60 6.46 4.70 -3.24
C LEU A 60 7.16 4.52 -4.59
N ASN A 61 7.84 5.56 -5.07
CA ASN A 61 8.49 5.49 -6.37
C ASN A 61 9.64 4.50 -6.38
N ARG A 62 10.41 4.41 -5.30
CA ARG A 62 11.47 3.41 -5.16
C ARG A 62 10.87 2.00 -5.17
N MET A 63 9.75 1.82 -4.47
CA MET A 63 9.06 0.52 -4.43
C MET A 63 8.56 0.12 -5.82
N LEU A 64 7.97 1.05 -6.57
CA LEU A 64 7.50 0.75 -7.92
C LEU A 64 8.64 0.39 -8.86
N HIS A 65 9.80 1.02 -8.70
CA HIS A 65 10.99 0.66 -9.47
C HIS A 65 11.42 -0.78 -9.18
N ASP A 66 11.45 -1.15 -7.89
CA ASP A 66 11.82 -2.52 -7.50
C ASP A 66 10.76 -3.53 -7.94
N ALA A 67 9.48 -3.14 -7.98
CA ALA A 67 8.41 -3.98 -8.50
C ALA A 67 8.61 -4.28 -9.99
N GLU A 68 9.02 -3.28 -10.76
CA GLU A 68 9.33 -3.46 -12.18
C GLU A 68 10.45 -4.48 -12.36
N LEU A 69 11.43 -4.46 -11.47
CA LEU A 69 12.53 -5.42 -11.49
C LEU A 69 12.15 -6.77 -10.90
N LYS A 70 10.90 -6.94 -10.47
CA LYS A 70 10.34 -8.18 -9.92
C LYS A 70 11.10 -8.66 -8.69
N LYS A 71 11.47 -7.74 -7.81
CA LYS A 71 12.17 -8.06 -6.57
C LYS A 71 11.26 -8.68 -5.51
N PHE A 72 9.94 -8.52 -5.66
CA PHE A 72 8.96 -9.07 -4.74
C PHE A 72 7.65 -9.38 -5.49
N ASP A 73 6.78 -10.16 -4.85
CA ASP A 73 5.53 -10.63 -5.45
C ASP A 73 4.32 -9.82 -5.01
N CYS A 74 4.36 -9.26 -3.80
CA CYS A 74 3.23 -8.53 -3.27
C CYS A 74 3.68 -7.38 -2.39
N ILE A 75 2.75 -6.47 -2.14
CA ILE A 75 2.95 -5.30 -1.30
C ILE A 75 1.97 -5.39 -0.14
N LEU A 76 2.44 -5.17 1.09
CA LEU A 76 1.61 -5.12 2.28
C LEU A 76 1.59 -3.70 2.82
N PHE A 77 0.40 -3.21 3.18
CA PHE A 77 0.24 -1.95 3.89
C PHE A 77 -0.92 -2.07 4.89
N LYS A 78 -1.01 -1.11 5.81
CA LYS A 78 -1.97 -1.17 6.92
C LYS A 78 -3.41 -1.10 6.42
N ASP A 79 -3.76 -0.03 5.71
CA ASP A 79 -5.10 0.20 5.19
C ASP A 79 -5.02 1.03 3.92
N ILE A 80 -6.14 1.14 3.20
CA ILE A 80 -6.16 1.78 1.88
C ILE A 80 -5.75 3.26 1.92
N THR A 81 -5.90 3.93 3.05
CA THR A 81 -5.50 5.34 3.17
C THR A 81 -3.98 5.52 3.12
N ARG A 82 -3.22 4.48 3.50
CA ARG A 82 -1.74 4.49 3.35
C ARG A 82 -1.37 4.45 1.87
N TRP A 83 -2.23 3.82 1.07
CA TRP A 83 -1.96 3.59 -0.34
C TRP A 83 -2.30 4.80 -1.20
N SER A 84 -3.58 5.20 -1.24
CA SER A 84 -4.01 6.36 -2.01
C SER A 84 -5.42 6.78 -1.63
N ARG A 85 -5.67 8.09 -1.59
CA ARG A 85 -7.01 8.65 -1.49
C ARG A 85 -7.49 9.24 -2.81
N ASN A 86 -6.59 9.33 -3.78
CA ASN A 86 -6.89 9.93 -5.09
C ASN A 86 -7.02 8.79 -6.09
N SER A 87 -8.21 8.60 -6.66
CA SER A 87 -8.46 7.47 -7.54
C SER A 87 -7.65 7.54 -8.84
N ALA A 88 -7.38 8.76 -9.35
CA ALA A 88 -6.54 8.88 -10.54
C ALA A 88 -5.12 8.38 -10.27
N GLN A 89 -4.54 8.76 -9.12
CA GLN A 89 -3.23 8.26 -8.71
C GLN A 89 -3.27 6.75 -8.47
N TYR A 90 -4.34 6.26 -7.84
CA TYR A 90 -4.51 4.84 -7.61
C TYR A 90 -4.45 4.05 -8.92
N TYR A 91 -5.25 4.45 -9.91
CA TYR A 91 -5.31 3.70 -11.16
C TYR A 91 -4.00 3.78 -11.95
N ALA A 92 -3.28 4.91 -11.87
CA ALA A 92 -1.97 5.02 -12.51
C ALA A 92 -0.97 4.02 -11.92
N VAL A 93 -0.95 3.89 -10.58
CA VAL A 93 -0.07 2.94 -9.90
C VAL A 93 -0.52 1.51 -10.15
N GLN A 94 -1.84 1.25 -10.08
CA GLN A 94 -2.38 -0.09 -10.27
C GLN A 94 -2.09 -0.63 -11.66
N ASP A 95 -2.17 0.22 -12.68
CA ASP A 95 -1.84 -0.17 -14.04
C ASP A 95 -0.39 -0.69 -14.15
N LYS A 96 0.54 -0.01 -13.48
CA LYS A 96 1.92 -0.45 -13.44
C LYS A 96 2.08 -1.79 -12.73
N LEU A 97 1.45 -1.93 -11.56
CA LEU A 97 1.53 -3.16 -10.78
C LEU A 97 0.94 -4.35 -11.55
N ASP A 98 -0.17 -4.14 -12.26
CA ASP A 98 -0.76 -5.19 -13.09
C ASP A 98 0.22 -5.65 -14.17
N ARG A 99 0.93 -4.70 -14.80
CA ARG A 99 1.92 -5.03 -15.83
C ARG A 99 3.11 -5.79 -15.24
N TYR A 100 3.49 -5.48 -13.99
CA TYR A 100 4.63 -6.13 -13.34
C TYR A 100 4.25 -7.46 -12.71
N GLY A 101 2.96 -7.77 -12.62
CA GLY A 101 2.50 -9.00 -11.98
C GLY A 101 2.59 -8.97 -10.46
N VAL A 102 2.56 -7.77 -9.85
CA VAL A 102 2.64 -7.58 -8.40
C VAL A 102 1.26 -7.23 -7.87
N TYR A 103 0.81 -7.94 -6.83
CA TYR A 103 -0.46 -7.63 -6.18
C TYR A 103 -0.22 -7.02 -4.79
N TRP A 104 -1.29 -6.52 -4.16
CA TRP A 104 -1.17 -5.94 -2.83
C TRP A 104 -2.31 -6.40 -1.92
N LEU A 105 -2.11 -6.21 -0.62
CA LEU A 105 -3.08 -6.56 0.42
C LEU A 105 -3.05 -5.51 1.52
N ALA A 106 -4.25 -5.03 1.91
CA ALA A 106 -4.41 -4.16 3.06
C ALA A 106 -4.61 -5.03 4.31
N VAL A 107 -3.62 -5.06 5.20
CA VAL A 107 -3.58 -6.03 6.30
C VAL A 107 -4.75 -5.88 7.26
N GLU A 108 -5.18 -4.65 7.55
CA GLU A 108 -6.32 -4.40 8.43
C GLU A 108 -7.67 -4.43 7.69
N GLN A 109 -7.64 -4.58 6.37
CA GLN A 109 -8.82 -4.69 5.54
C GLN A 109 -8.61 -5.84 4.56
N PRO A 110 -8.54 -7.10 5.05
CA PRO A 110 -8.08 -8.22 4.22
C PRO A 110 -8.98 -8.54 3.03
N TYR A 111 -10.21 -8.01 3.00
CA TYR A 111 -11.07 -8.10 1.81
C TYR A 111 -10.62 -7.16 0.69
N LEU A 112 -9.74 -6.20 0.97
CA LEU A 112 -9.16 -5.30 -0.02
C LEU A 112 -7.79 -5.85 -0.44
N GLU A 113 -7.76 -6.51 -1.57
CA GLU A 113 -6.53 -7.06 -2.13
C GLU A 113 -6.72 -7.23 -3.64
N THR A 114 -5.64 -7.37 -4.39
CA THR A 114 -5.72 -7.43 -5.84
C THR A 114 -5.35 -8.79 -6.42
N LYS A 115 -5.19 -9.80 -5.58
CA LYS A 115 -4.85 -11.15 -6.03
C LYS A 115 -6.06 -11.87 -6.63
N THR A 116 -7.27 -11.63 -6.09
CA THR A 116 -8.48 -12.32 -6.54
C THR A 116 -9.46 -11.35 -7.19
N PRO A 117 -10.33 -11.83 -8.08
CA PRO A 117 -11.38 -10.98 -8.67
C PRO A 117 -12.31 -10.37 -7.62
N THR A 118 -12.65 -11.13 -6.58
CA THR A 118 -13.51 -10.64 -5.50
C THR A 118 -12.87 -9.48 -4.77
N GLY A 119 -11.57 -9.60 -4.43
CA GLY A 119 -10.84 -8.52 -3.77
C GLY A 119 -10.75 -7.29 -4.64
N ARG A 120 -10.46 -7.45 -5.92
CA ARG A 120 -10.38 -6.33 -6.87
C ARG A 120 -11.73 -5.62 -6.98
N PHE A 121 -12.83 -6.36 -6.98
CA PHE A 121 -14.18 -5.78 -6.99
C PHE A 121 -14.43 -4.95 -5.74
N GLN A 122 -14.04 -5.46 -4.56
CA GLN A 122 -14.21 -4.74 -3.31
C GLN A 122 -13.41 -3.43 -3.30
N VAL A 123 -12.21 -3.44 -3.85
CA VAL A 123 -11.40 -2.23 -3.98
C VAL A 123 -12.12 -1.20 -4.86
N THR A 124 -12.68 -1.63 -5.98
CA THR A 124 -13.42 -0.75 -6.89
C THR A 124 -14.61 -0.10 -6.17
N VAL A 125 -15.36 -0.89 -5.40
CA VAL A 125 -16.50 -0.38 -4.62
C VAL A 125 -16.03 0.66 -3.60
N MET A 126 -14.96 0.37 -2.88
CA MET A 126 -14.42 1.28 -1.85
C MET A 126 -13.99 2.61 -2.45
N LEU A 127 -13.29 2.59 -3.57
CA LEU A 127 -12.83 3.81 -4.25
C LEU A 127 -14.00 4.62 -4.79
N GLY A 128 -15.02 3.94 -5.34
CA GLY A 128 -16.22 4.61 -5.83
C GLY A 128 -16.99 5.29 -4.71
N THR A 129 -17.13 4.62 -3.56
CA THR A 129 -17.78 5.20 -2.39
C THR A 129 -17.05 6.44 -1.90
N ALA A 130 -15.71 6.36 -1.83
CA ALA A 130 -14.89 7.50 -1.40
C ALA A 130 -15.08 8.70 -2.34
N GLN A 131 -15.25 8.46 -3.65
CA GLN A 131 -15.49 9.54 -4.61
C GLN A 131 -16.85 10.19 -4.40
N LEU A 132 -17.85 9.42 -4.05
CA LEU A 132 -19.20 9.95 -3.84
C LEU A 132 -19.31 10.85 -2.60
N GLU A 133 -18.39 10.73 -1.68
CA GLU A 133 -18.37 11.52 -0.45
C GLU A 133 -17.81 12.94 -0.64
N TYR A 134 -17.27 13.24 -1.80
CA TYR A 134 -16.79 14.57 -2.12
C TYR A 134 -17.96 15.41 -2.67
#